data_3ddb8aec19a9979bbfe682fcbe2dd2f9
#
_entry.id   3ddb8aec19a9979bbfe682fcbe2dd2f9
#
_cell.length_a   1.000
_cell.length_b   1.000
_cell.length_c   1.000
_cell.angle_alpha   90.00
_cell.angle_beta   90.00
_cell.angle_gamma   90.00
#
_symmetry.space_group_name_H-M   'P 1'
#
loop_
_entity.id
_entity.type
_entity.pdbx_description
1 polymer ?
#
loop_
_entity_poly.entity_id
_entity_poly.type
_entity_poly.pdbx_seq_one_letter_code
_entity_poly.pdbx_strand_id
1 'polypeptide(L)'
;SGSMSEARSRNEAAENDRLLREEQDAAFRASLAADAAKEAKRVQEMEEEEARLKEAENERLENERIESENRRKEEERAMALKNRREEKAARLKPEPEMSVTENVTKIAFRMADGSRVERRFALRESTLNDVYDFVDTLECVSETKYSLVSNFPRKVFHRTDELLIEVSELSSNGAMLFVQSEEQ
;
A
#
# COMPACT_ATOMS: atom_id res chain seq x y z
N SER A 1 -33.51 68.26 69.98
CA SER A 1 -32.57 68.05 68.87
C SER A 1 -31.83 66.71 68.89
N GLY A 2 -31.72 66.01 70.02
CA GLY A 2 -30.98 64.72 70.11
C GLY A 2 -31.66 63.50 69.40
N SER A 3 -32.97 63.42 69.49
CA SER A 3 -33.74 62.24 69.01
C SER A 3 -33.76 62.07 67.48
N MET A 4 -33.71 63.13 66.71
CA MET A 4 -33.67 63.06 65.21
C MET A 4 -32.26 62.71 64.66
N SER A 5 -31.21 63.08 65.39
CA SER A 5 -29.83 62.73 65.03
C SER A 5 -29.56 61.24 65.26
N GLU A 6 -30.07 60.67 66.41
CA GLU A 6 -29.95 59.23 66.69
C GLU A 6 -30.79 58.33 65.79
N ALA A 7 -31.94 58.82 65.32
CA ALA A 7 -32.75 58.08 64.31
C ALA A 7 -32.09 58.05 62.94
N ARG A 8 -31.43 59.12 62.51
CA ARG A 8 -30.65 59.17 61.29
C ARG A 8 -29.44 58.21 61.34
N SER A 9 -28.69 58.26 62.46
CA SER A 9 -27.52 57.36 62.63
C SER A 9 -27.94 55.87 62.63
N ARG A 10 -29.07 55.50 63.21
CA ARG A 10 -29.60 54.14 63.20
C ARG A 10 -30.02 53.72 61.77
N ASN A 11 -30.64 54.58 60.98
CA ASN A 11 -31.04 54.30 59.64
C ASN A 11 -29.81 54.15 58.74
N GLU A 12 -28.79 55.01 58.88
CA GLU A 12 -27.54 54.90 58.15
C GLU A 12 -26.80 53.57 58.47
N ALA A 13 -26.77 53.18 59.74
CA ALA A 13 -26.17 51.89 60.16
C ALA A 13 -26.93 50.70 59.58
N ALA A 14 -28.26 50.72 59.57
CA ALA A 14 -29.10 49.67 59.03
C ALA A 14 -28.96 49.54 57.48
N GLU A 15 -28.78 50.71 56.84
CA GLU A 15 -28.54 50.76 55.37
C GLU A 15 -27.16 50.21 55.02
N ASN A 16 -26.15 50.56 55.75
CA ASN A 16 -24.80 50.00 55.61
C ASN A 16 -24.75 48.50 55.87
N ASP A 17 -25.43 48.00 56.92
CA ASP A 17 -25.52 46.57 57.16
C ASP A 17 -26.23 45.80 56.01
N ARG A 18 -27.24 46.41 55.42
CA ARG A 18 -27.91 45.80 54.26
C ARG A 18 -27.02 45.72 53.05
N LEU A 19 -26.32 46.86 52.76
CA LEU A 19 -25.38 46.88 51.63
C LEU A 19 -24.24 45.88 51.81
N LEU A 20 -23.70 45.74 53.02
CA LEU A 20 -22.63 44.78 53.31
C LEU A 20 -23.12 43.31 53.10
N ARG A 21 -24.34 43.02 53.50
CA ARG A 21 -24.94 41.65 53.26
C ARG A 21 -25.14 41.40 51.75
N GLU A 22 -25.67 42.38 51.03
CA GLU A 22 -25.83 42.32 49.60
C GLU A 22 -24.51 42.07 48.86
N GLU A 23 -23.41 42.77 49.29
CA GLU A 23 -22.07 42.59 48.76
C GLU A 23 -21.52 41.16 49.07
N GLN A 24 -21.69 40.69 50.31
CA GLN A 24 -21.28 39.34 50.71
C GLN A 24 -22.04 38.25 49.95
N ASP A 25 -23.34 38.40 49.75
CA ASP A 25 -24.18 37.49 48.99
C ASP A 25 -23.82 37.49 47.51
N ALA A 26 -23.47 38.66 46.97
CA ALA A 26 -22.99 38.78 45.59
C ALA A 26 -21.61 38.12 45.40
N ALA A 27 -20.69 38.33 46.32
CA ALA A 27 -19.37 37.71 46.31
C ALA A 27 -19.46 36.17 46.44
N PHE A 28 -20.34 35.68 47.31
CA PHE A 28 -20.57 34.26 47.46
C PHE A 28 -21.17 33.62 46.21
N ARG A 29 -22.17 34.27 45.58
CA ARG A 29 -22.74 33.80 44.31
C ARG A 29 -21.72 33.81 43.19
N ALA A 30 -20.86 34.85 43.10
CA ALA A 30 -19.79 34.93 42.14
C ALA A 30 -18.76 33.81 42.32
N SER A 31 -18.40 33.45 43.54
CA SER A 31 -17.49 32.34 43.85
C SER A 31 -18.09 30.99 43.45
N LEU A 32 -19.36 30.75 43.76
CA LEU A 32 -20.07 29.52 43.35
C LEU A 32 -20.15 29.39 41.82
N ALA A 33 -20.43 30.50 41.12
CA ALA A 33 -20.49 30.51 39.68
C ALA A 33 -19.09 30.23 39.04
N ALA A 34 -18.04 30.81 39.66
CA ALA A 34 -16.66 30.57 39.19
C ALA A 34 -16.23 29.10 39.42
N ASP A 35 -16.59 28.50 40.53
CA ASP A 35 -16.26 27.10 40.80
C ASP A 35 -17.05 26.15 39.90
N ALA A 36 -18.33 26.42 39.67
CA ALA A 36 -19.13 25.69 38.70
C ALA A 36 -18.58 25.79 37.26
N ALA A 37 -18.12 26.98 36.87
CA ALA A 37 -17.50 27.17 35.55
C ALA A 37 -16.18 26.40 35.42
N LYS A 38 -15.34 26.36 36.45
CA LYS A 38 -14.10 25.59 36.49
C LYS A 38 -14.39 24.09 36.37
N GLU A 39 -15.37 23.59 37.09
CA GLU A 39 -15.76 22.18 37.06
C GLU A 39 -16.33 21.78 35.69
N ALA A 40 -17.20 22.61 35.11
CA ALA A 40 -17.73 22.40 33.75
C ALA A 40 -16.60 22.35 32.70
N LYS A 41 -15.64 23.25 32.82
CA LYS A 41 -14.47 23.28 31.91
C LYS A 41 -13.64 22.01 32.08
N ARG A 42 -13.39 21.55 33.29
CA ARG A 42 -12.66 20.31 33.58
C ARG A 42 -13.35 19.08 33.00
N VAL A 43 -14.67 19.00 33.16
CA VAL A 43 -15.46 17.90 32.57
C VAL A 43 -15.39 17.93 31.07
N GLN A 44 -15.52 19.10 30.43
CA GLN A 44 -15.42 19.24 28.99
C GLN A 44 -14.03 18.84 28.49
N GLU A 45 -12.95 19.27 29.14
CA GLU A 45 -11.57 18.88 28.76
C GLU A 45 -11.37 17.36 28.86
N MET A 46 -11.93 16.71 29.88
CA MET A 46 -11.88 15.25 30.02
C MET A 46 -12.65 14.52 28.92
N GLU A 47 -13.86 14.99 28.58
CA GLU A 47 -14.67 14.43 27.50
C GLU A 47 -13.99 14.57 26.14
N GLU A 48 -13.40 15.75 25.87
CA GLU A 48 -12.64 15.98 24.64
C GLU A 48 -11.39 15.09 24.56
N GLU A 49 -10.69 14.87 25.67
CA GLU A 49 -9.54 13.98 25.72
C GLU A 49 -9.96 12.51 25.52
N GLU A 50 -11.03 12.07 26.16
CA GLU A 50 -11.55 10.72 25.96
C GLU A 50 -12.00 10.48 24.52
N ALA A 51 -12.69 11.46 23.91
CA ALA A 51 -13.10 11.38 22.52
C ALA A 51 -11.88 11.28 21.56
N ARG A 52 -10.84 12.09 21.82
CA ARG A 52 -9.59 12.05 21.05
C ARG A 52 -8.88 10.71 21.17
N LEU A 53 -8.82 10.14 22.36
CA LEU A 53 -8.22 8.83 22.60
C LEU A 53 -8.96 7.72 21.88
N LYS A 54 -10.30 7.75 21.89
CA LYS A 54 -11.14 6.79 21.17
C LYS A 54 -10.96 6.90 19.67
N GLU A 55 -10.88 8.12 19.14
CA GLU A 55 -10.65 8.36 17.71
C GLU A 55 -9.28 7.83 17.28
N ALA A 56 -8.23 8.11 18.06
CA ALA A 56 -6.89 7.61 17.79
C ALA A 56 -6.81 6.07 17.86
N GLU A 57 -7.52 5.45 18.79
CA GLU A 57 -7.59 3.99 18.89
C GLU A 57 -8.31 3.38 17.68
N ASN A 58 -9.43 3.97 17.26
CA ASN A 58 -10.18 3.52 16.08
C ASN A 58 -9.35 3.66 14.80
N GLU A 59 -8.64 4.78 14.63
CA GLU A 59 -7.74 4.99 13.50
C GLU A 59 -6.61 3.95 13.47
N ARG A 60 -6.02 3.65 14.63
CA ARG A 60 -4.98 2.62 14.73
C ARG A 60 -5.51 1.24 14.34
N LEU A 61 -6.68 0.85 14.84
CA LEU A 61 -7.31 -0.43 14.52
C LEU A 61 -7.66 -0.54 13.03
N GLU A 62 -8.17 0.54 12.44
CA GLU A 62 -8.48 0.58 11.00
C GLU A 62 -7.21 0.47 10.15
N ASN A 63 -6.14 1.18 10.51
CA ASN A 63 -4.85 1.09 9.82
C ASN A 63 -4.25 -0.32 9.92
N GLU A 64 -4.31 -0.96 11.08
CA GLU A 64 -3.86 -2.34 11.27
C GLU A 64 -4.68 -3.33 10.42
N ARG A 65 -6.00 -3.12 10.31
CA ARG A 65 -6.87 -3.91 9.44
C ARG A 65 -6.49 -3.77 7.97
N ILE A 66 -6.30 -2.53 7.50
CA ILE A 66 -5.90 -2.24 6.12
C ILE A 66 -4.53 -2.87 5.81
N GLU A 67 -3.57 -2.73 6.71
CA GLU A 67 -2.23 -3.30 6.54
C GLU A 67 -2.27 -4.83 6.48
N SER A 68 -3.04 -5.46 7.37
CA SER A 68 -3.20 -6.92 7.37
C SER A 68 -3.87 -7.44 6.09
N GLU A 69 -4.88 -6.72 5.58
CA GLU A 69 -5.55 -7.05 4.32
C GLU A 69 -4.62 -6.88 3.12
N ASN A 70 -3.83 -5.80 3.08
CA ASN A 70 -2.85 -5.57 2.01
C ASN A 70 -1.77 -6.66 2.00
N ARG A 71 -1.24 -7.02 3.17
CA ARG A 71 -0.27 -8.13 3.30
C ARG A 71 -0.86 -9.45 2.79
N ARG A 72 -2.09 -9.79 3.18
CA ARG A 72 -2.75 -11.01 2.69
C ARG A 72 -2.92 -11.00 1.17
N LYS A 73 -3.33 -9.86 0.58
CA LYS A 73 -3.46 -9.73 -0.89
C LYS A 73 -2.12 -9.89 -1.59
N GLU A 74 -1.05 -9.38 -1.01
CA GLU A 74 0.29 -9.52 -1.56
C GLU A 74 0.80 -10.97 -1.49
N GLU A 75 0.58 -11.65 -0.37
CA GLU A 75 0.88 -13.07 -0.20
C GLU A 75 0.10 -13.95 -1.18
N GLU A 76 -1.20 -13.68 -1.37
CA GLU A 76 -2.04 -14.38 -2.35
C GLU A 76 -1.53 -14.18 -3.79
N ARG A 77 -1.14 -12.94 -4.15
CA ARG A 77 -0.55 -12.64 -5.47
C ARG A 77 0.79 -13.36 -5.67
N ALA A 78 1.65 -13.34 -4.66
CA ALA A 78 2.94 -14.04 -4.71
C ALA A 78 2.76 -15.55 -4.86
N MET A 79 1.82 -16.13 -4.12
CA MET A 79 1.49 -17.56 -4.22
C MET A 79 0.90 -17.92 -5.59
N ALA A 80 -0.02 -17.11 -6.10
CA ALA A 80 -0.61 -17.33 -7.43
C ALA A 80 0.45 -17.26 -8.54
N LEU A 81 1.40 -16.31 -8.43
CA LEU A 81 2.49 -16.20 -9.38
C LEU A 81 3.43 -17.41 -9.32
N LYS A 82 3.76 -17.87 -8.11
CA LYS A 82 4.57 -19.08 -7.89
C LYS A 82 3.90 -20.31 -8.50
N ASN A 83 2.64 -20.55 -8.19
CA ASN A 83 1.88 -21.68 -8.72
C ASN A 83 1.81 -21.65 -10.26
N ARG A 84 1.57 -20.47 -10.84
CA ARG A 84 1.56 -20.30 -12.30
C ARG A 84 2.92 -20.63 -12.93
N ARG A 85 4.04 -20.23 -12.29
CA ARG A 85 5.39 -20.57 -12.76
C ARG A 85 5.65 -22.07 -12.68
N GLU A 86 5.29 -22.70 -11.57
CA GLU A 86 5.43 -24.16 -11.39
C GLU A 86 4.60 -24.94 -12.42
N GLU A 87 3.36 -24.52 -12.66
CA GLU A 87 2.48 -25.13 -13.67
C GLU A 87 3.08 -25.01 -15.08
N LYS A 88 3.61 -23.85 -15.43
CA LYS A 88 4.27 -23.66 -16.73
C LYS A 88 5.57 -24.44 -16.83
N ALA A 89 6.37 -24.46 -15.77
CA ALA A 89 7.61 -25.26 -15.74
C ALA A 89 7.32 -26.75 -15.93
N ALA A 90 6.24 -27.27 -15.37
CA ALA A 90 5.84 -28.67 -15.53
C ALA A 90 5.40 -29.01 -16.98
N ARG A 91 4.94 -28.02 -17.75
CA ARG A 91 4.52 -28.19 -19.15
C ARG A 91 5.64 -27.95 -20.16
N LEU A 92 6.76 -27.36 -19.71
CA LEU A 92 7.88 -27.10 -20.60
C LEU A 92 8.45 -28.40 -21.17
N LYS A 93 8.67 -28.40 -22.47
CA LYS A 93 9.42 -29.47 -23.13
C LYS A 93 10.85 -29.53 -22.58
N PRO A 94 11.43 -30.72 -22.43
CA PRO A 94 12.80 -30.86 -21.96
C PRO A 94 13.77 -30.10 -22.90
N GLU A 95 14.80 -29.52 -22.30
CA GLU A 95 15.88 -28.87 -23.07
C GLU A 95 16.64 -29.93 -23.85
N PRO A 96 16.89 -29.74 -25.17
CA PRO A 96 17.71 -30.67 -25.96
C PRO A 96 19.10 -30.84 -25.35
N GLU A 97 19.58 -32.08 -25.29
CA GLU A 97 20.94 -32.38 -24.79
C GLU A 97 22.04 -31.63 -25.58
N MET A 98 23.16 -31.33 -24.91
CA MET A 98 24.28 -30.63 -25.54
C MET A 98 24.90 -31.40 -26.72
N SER A 99 24.73 -32.70 -26.74
CA SER A 99 25.17 -33.59 -27.83
C SER A 99 24.37 -33.41 -29.13
N VAL A 100 23.12 -32.93 -29.02
CA VAL A 100 22.25 -32.69 -30.18
C VAL A 100 22.57 -31.31 -30.77
N THR A 101 23.08 -31.30 -31.97
CA THR A 101 23.46 -30.09 -32.71
C THR A 101 22.55 -29.77 -33.89
N GLU A 102 21.81 -30.78 -34.38
CA GLU A 102 20.92 -30.65 -35.52
C GLU A 102 19.51 -30.23 -35.07
N ASN A 103 18.91 -29.30 -35.81
CA ASN A 103 17.57 -28.79 -35.54
C ASN A 103 17.39 -28.21 -34.14
N VAL A 104 18.42 -27.62 -33.56
CA VAL A 104 18.43 -26.97 -32.26
C VAL A 104 18.94 -25.55 -32.42
N THR A 105 18.26 -24.61 -31.76
CA THR A 105 18.69 -23.23 -31.63
C THR A 105 18.97 -22.90 -30.19
N LYS A 106 19.97 -22.07 -29.93
CA LYS A 106 20.26 -21.48 -28.62
C LYS A 106 19.80 -20.05 -28.61
N ILE A 107 18.87 -19.72 -27.68
CA ILE A 107 18.33 -18.38 -27.54
C ILE A 107 18.80 -17.81 -26.21
N ALA A 108 19.39 -16.62 -26.25
CA ALA A 108 19.75 -15.85 -25.08
C ALA A 108 18.66 -14.79 -24.79
N PHE A 109 18.23 -14.73 -23.55
CA PHE A 109 17.23 -13.76 -23.08
C PHE A 109 17.92 -12.71 -22.23
N ARG A 110 17.72 -11.46 -22.55
CA ARG A 110 18.18 -10.34 -21.73
C ARG A 110 17.00 -9.68 -21.05
N MET A 111 17.02 -9.68 -19.72
CA MET A 111 15.97 -9.12 -18.89
C MET A 111 16.16 -7.64 -18.65
N ALA A 112 15.12 -6.96 -18.17
CA ALA A 112 15.15 -5.54 -17.84
C ALA A 112 16.16 -5.20 -16.73
N ASP A 113 16.41 -6.13 -15.78
CA ASP A 113 17.42 -6.01 -14.73
C ASP A 113 18.87 -6.20 -15.22
N GLY A 114 19.06 -6.48 -16.51
CA GLY A 114 20.35 -6.75 -17.14
C GLY A 114 20.82 -8.20 -17.03
N SER A 115 20.08 -9.07 -16.34
CA SER A 115 20.41 -10.51 -16.27
C SER A 115 20.27 -11.17 -17.64
N ARG A 116 21.05 -12.23 -17.85
CA ARG A 116 21.06 -13.01 -19.07
C ARG A 116 20.84 -14.48 -18.75
N VAL A 117 19.88 -15.07 -19.42
CA VAL A 117 19.57 -16.51 -19.35
C VAL A 117 19.63 -17.09 -20.75
N GLU A 118 20.15 -18.29 -20.89
CA GLU A 118 20.24 -18.98 -22.18
C GLU A 118 19.52 -20.32 -22.09
N ARG A 119 18.84 -20.69 -23.18
CA ARG A 119 18.20 -22.01 -23.31
C ARG A 119 18.24 -22.48 -24.74
N ARG A 120 18.31 -23.79 -24.89
CA ARG A 120 18.22 -24.49 -26.18
C ARG A 120 16.80 -24.95 -26.47
N PHE A 121 16.38 -24.83 -27.71
CA PHE A 121 15.07 -25.24 -28.20
C PHE A 121 15.20 -26.09 -29.45
N ALA A 122 14.35 -27.13 -29.56
CA ALA A 122 14.25 -27.92 -30.74
C ALA A 122 13.44 -27.18 -31.81
N LEU A 123 14.05 -26.83 -32.94
CA LEU A 123 13.46 -25.96 -33.97
C LEU A 123 12.14 -26.49 -34.54
N ARG A 124 12.02 -27.82 -34.69
CA ARG A 124 10.88 -28.47 -35.33
C ARG A 124 9.76 -28.82 -34.36
N GLU A 125 10.01 -28.70 -33.05
CA GLU A 125 9.08 -29.11 -32.01
C GLU A 125 8.64 -27.96 -31.11
N SER A 126 9.46 -26.92 -31.00
CA SER A 126 9.19 -25.77 -30.17
C SER A 126 8.56 -24.65 -30.95
N THR A 127 7.62 -23.97 -30.31
CA THR A 127 6.90 -22.81 -30.84
C THR A 127 7.31 -21.52 -30.12
N LEU A 128 6.85 -20.39 -30.61
CA LEU A 128 6.98 -19.11 -29.89
C LEU A 128 6.28 -19.13 -28.52
N ASN A 129 5.18 -19.88 -28.39
CA ASN A 129 4.53 -20.11 -27.09
C ASN A 129 5.45 -20.81 -26.09
N ASP A 130 6.20 -21.84 -26.52
CA ASP A 130 7.17 -22.53 -25.67
C ASP A 130 8.30 -21.60 -25.20
N VAL A 131 8.73 -20.66 -26.04
CA VAL A 131 9.72 -19.63 -25.68
C VAL A 131 9.17 -18.70 -24.62
N TYR A 132 7.96 -18.21 -24.78
CA TYR A 132 7.28 -17.37 -23.80
C TYR A 132 7.02 -18.12 -22.48
N ASP A 133 6.59 -19.37 -22.53
CA ASP A 133 6.34 -20.17 -21.34
C ASP A 133 7.62 -20.40 -20.53
N PHE A 134 8.76 -20.56 -21.21
CA PHE A 134 10.04 -20.59 -20.53
C PHE A 134 10.36 -19.26 -19.82
N VAL A 135 10.22 -18.14 -20.50
CA VAL A 135 10.46 -16.81 -19.91
C VAL A 135 9.54 -16.56 -18.70
N ASP A 136 8.29 -17.00 -18.77
CA ASP A 136 7.34 -16.90 -17.66
C ASP A 136 7.73 -17.73 -16.43
N THR A 137 8.61 -18.74 -16.56
CA THR A 137 9.11 -19.50 -15.40
C THR A 137 10.26 -18.80 -14.66
N LEU A 138 10.86 -17.78 -15.27
CA LEU A 138 12.01 -17.08 -14.70
C LEU A 138 11.56 -16.15 -13.56
N GLU A 139 12.29 -16.19 -12.45
CA GLU A 139 11.97 -15.37 -11.27
C GLU A 139 12.16 -13.88 -11.50
N CYS A 140 13.07 -13.52 -12.40
CA CYS A 140 13.35 -12.13 -12.77
C CYS A 140 12.25 -11.48 -13.60
N VAL A 141 11.27 -12.26 -14.08
CA VAL A 141 10.10 -11.75 -14.80
C VAL A 141 8.95 -11.60 -13.82
N SER A 142 8.80 -10.41 -13.26
CA SER A 142 7.68 -10.08 -12.35
C SER A 142 6.43 -9.60 -13.08
N GLU A 143 6.53 -9.28 -14.36
CA GLU A 143 5.50 -8.60 -15.12
C GLU A 143 4.65 -9.60 -15.92
N THR A 144 3.34 -9.35 -15.89
CA THR A 144 2.36 -10.18 -16.61
C THR A 144 2.26 -9.82 -18.09
N LYS A 145 2.73 -8.62 -18.46
CA LYS A 145 2.71 -8.12 -19.84
C LYS A 145 4.11 -7.71 -20.29
N TYR A 146 4.67 -8.47 -21.18
CA TYR A 146 5.95 -8.17 -21.83
C TYR A 146 5.94 -8.68 -23.26
N SER A 147 6.82 -8.14 -24.06
CA SER A 147 7.09 -8.61 -25.41
C SER A 147 8.56 -9.06 -25.55
N LEU A 148 8.79 -10.02 -26.42
CA LEU A 148 10.12 -10.49 -26.81
C LEU A 148 10.53 -9.77 -28.09
N VAL A 149 11.69 -9.12 -28.04
CA VAL A 149 12.19 -8.28 -29.14
C VAL A 149 13.59 -8.67 -29.51
N SER A 150 13.87 -8.88 -30.81
CA SER A 150 15.25 -8.91 -31.34
C SER A 150 15.67 -7.50 -31.74
N ASN A 151 16.99 -7.20 -31.67
CA ASN A 151 17.51 -5.88 -32.05
C ASN A 151 18.01 -5.83 -33.47
N PHE A 152 18.48 -6.95 -34.01
CA PHE A 152 19.09 -6.99 -35.34
C PHE A 152 18.65 -8.24 -36.12
N PRO A 153 17.65 -8.12 -37.02
CA PRO A 153 16.79 -6.96 -37.25
C PRO A 153 15.84 -6.74 -36.04
N ARG A 154 15.39 -5.49 -35.83
CA ARG A 154 14.43 -5.21 -34.78
C ARG A 154 13.08 -5.81 -35.15
N LYS A 155 12.65 -6.80 -34.40
CA LYS A 155 11.38 -7.50 -34.60
C LYS A 155 10.77 -7.84 -33.24
N VAL A 156 9.48 -7.61 -33.14
CA VAL A 156 8.67 -8.02 -31.95
C VAL A 156 8.07 -9.38 -32.26
N PHE A 157 8.25 -10.33 -31.37
CA PHE A 157 7.64 -11.64 -31.45
C PHE A 157 6.42 -11.69 -30.54
N HIS A 158 5.35 -12.25 -31.02
CA HIS A 158 4.11 -12.44 -30.25
C HIS A 158 3.93 -13.91 -29.89
N ARG A 159 3.09 -14.16 -28.87
CA ARG A 159 2.71 -15.52 -28.51
C ARG A 159 1.91 -16.15 -29.64
N THR A 160 2.53 -17.08 -30.34
CA THR A 160 1.89 -17.84 -31.43
C THR A 160 2.35 -19.29 -31.39
N ASP A 161 1.60 -20.17 -32.05
CA ASP A 161 1.97 -21.57 -32.25
C ASP A 161 2.90 -21.77 -33.48
N GLU A 162 3.48 -20.69 -33.98
CA GLU A 162 4.48 -20.73 -35.07
C GLU A 162 5.74 -21.47 -34.61
N LEU A 163 6.17 -22.45 -35.40
CA LEU A 163 7.37 -23.24 -35.13
C LEU A 163 8.63 -22.38 -35.23
N LEU A 164 9.60 -22.60 -34.38
CA LEU A 164 10.85 -21.83 -34.38
C LEU A 164 11.64 -22.02 -35.69
N ILE A 165 11.46 -23.12 -36.37
CA ILE A 165 12.09 -23.34 -37.70
C ILE A 165 11.57 -22.38 -38.78
N GLU A 166 10.33 -21.92 -38.64
CA GLU A 166 9.68 -20.99 -39.56
C GLU A 166 10.07 -19.53 -39.30
N VAL A 167 10.63 -19.25 -38.11
CA VAL A 167 11.08 -17.92 -37.67
C VAL A 167 12.57 -17.78 -38.01
N SER A 168 12.87 -17.12 -39.12
CA SER A 168 14.23 -16.99 -39.65
C SER A 168 15.23 -16.40 -38.66
N GLU A 169 14.78 -15.45 -37.81
CA GLU A 169 15.62 -14.77 -36.80
C GLU A 169 15.98 -15.67 -35.63
N LEU A 170 15.17 -16.69 -35.37
CA LEU A 170 15.35 -17.63 -34.25
C LEU A 170 15.90 -19.00 -34.70
N SER A 171 15.80 -19.30 -35.98
CA SER A 171 16.30 -20.56 -36.54
C SER A 171 17.83 -20.62 -36.59
N SER A 172 18.51 -19.47 -36.56
CA SER A 172 19.97 -19.39 -36.47
C SER A 172 20.46 -19.57 -35.04
N ASN A 173 21.53 -20.34 -34.85
CA ASN A 173 22.11 -20.57 -33.55
C ASN A 173 22.66 -19.25 -32.95
N GLY A 174 22.28 -18.89 -31.73
CA GLY A 174 22.79 -17.71 -31.02
C GLY A 174 21.89 -16.48 -31.09
N ALA A 175 20.62 -16.65 -31.35
CA ALA A 175 19.64 -15.56 -31.28
C ALA A 175 19.59 -14.91 -29.89
N MET A 176 19.42 -13.58 -29.83
CA MET A 176 19.27 -12.82 -28.60
C MET A 176 17.92 -12.10 -28.60
N LEU A 177 17.14 -12.33 -27.54
CA LEU A 177 15.87 -11.69 -27.31
C LEU A 177 15.91 -10.82 -26.06
N PHE A 178 15.31 -9.65 -26.14
CA PHE A 178 15.14 -8.72 -25.03
C PHE A 178 13.71 -8.86 -24.49
N VAL A 179 13.58 -9.06 -23.20
CA VAL A 179 12.30 -9.04 -22.52
C VAL A 179 11.98 -7.59 -22.18
N GLN A 180 11.04 -7.01 -22.91
CA GLN A 180 10.61 -5.61 -22.74
C GLN A 180 9.22 -5.57 -22.12
N SER A 181 9.09 -4.82 -21.04
CA SER A 181 7.81 -4.50 -20.41
C SER A 181 6.92 -3.74 -21.38
N GLU A 182 5.67 -4.13 -21.50
CA GLU A 182 4.66 -3.32 -22.17
C GLU A 182 4.16 -2.26 -21.15
N GLU A 183 4.74 -1.04 -21.23
CA GLU A 183 4.22 0.10 -20.47
C GLU A 183 2.77 0.39 -20.91
N GLN A 184 1.88 0.54 -19.93
CA GLN A 184 0.50 0.97 -20.13
C GLN A 184 0.43 2.44 -20.44
#